data_c7f41167a90a95a7875197f081b723eb
#
_entry.id   c7f41167a90a95a7875197f081b723eb
#
_cell.length_a   1.000
_cell.length_b   1.000
_cell.length_c   1.000
_cell.angle_alpha   90.00
_cell.angle_beta   90.00
_cell.angle_gamma   90.00
#
_symmetry.space_group_name_H-M   'P 1'
#
loop_
_entity.id
_entity.type
_entity.pdbx_description
1 polymer ?
#
loop_
_entity_poly.entity_id
_entity_poly.type
_entity_poly.pdbx_seq_one_letter_code
_entity_poly.pdbx_strand_id
1 'polypeptide(L)'
;MTRWTIEEIRNAKSLNDDNTVFDLEMNHPEFGWIPYTLRPDDPDGSVSNEDLLSMIGSNYAAYVPPTSEEVIARQVAEAREERDRQLRQNVDPMVSNSLRWNDLTDEQRTMWQEYRTGLLGVPQQSGFPQNINWPTIPDGYR
;
A
#
# COMPACT_ATOMS: atom_id res chain seq x y z
N MET A 1 -4.07 18.91 -25.73
CA MET A 1 -3.05 18.32 -24.84
C MET A 1 -1.75 18.17 -25.63
N THR A 2 -0.69 18.77 -25.16
CA THR A 2 0.61 18.67 -25.84
C THR A 2 1.23 17.32 -25.48
N ARG A 3 1.50 16.49 -26.49
CA ARG A 3 2.19 15.21 -26.30
C ARG A 3 3.71 15.46 -26.41
N TRP A 4 4.43 15.02 -25.38
CA TRP A 4 5.88 15.14 -25.35
C TRP A 4 6.54 14.01 -26.13
N THR A 5 7.53 14.34 -26.94
CA THR A 5 8.38 13.35 -27.59
C THR A 5 9.61 13.10 -26.72
N ILE A 6 9.80 11.85 -26.29
CA ILE A 6 10.96 11.43 -25.53
C ILE A 6 11.98 10.82 -26.51
N GLU A 7 13.19 11.33 -26.49
CA GLU A 7 14.25 10.87 -27.39
C GLU A 7 15.21 9.86 -26.75
N GLU A 8 15.32 9.92 -25.44
CA GLU A 8 16.26 9.05 -24.69
C GLU A 8 15.62 8.49 -23.41
N ILE A 9 15.93 7.24 -23.15
CA ILE A 9 15.61 6.53 -21.89
C ILE A 9 16.85 5.84 -21.32
N ARG A 10 16.83 5.55 -20.03
CA ARG A 10 17.86 4.75 -19.36
C ARG A 10 17.30 3.98 -18.16
N ASN A 11 18.09 3.03 -17.65
CA ASN A 11 17.79 2.27 -16.44
C ASN A 11 16.42 1.56 -16.46
N ALA A 12 16.00 1.08 -17.63
CA ALA A 12 14.75 0.33 -17.74
C ALA A 12 14.83 -0.98 -16.94
N LYS A 13 13.78 -1.23 -16.15
CA LYS A 13 13.64 -2.43 -15.32
C LYS A 13 12.21 -2.93 -15.40
N SER A 14 12.04 -4.22 -15.65
CA SER A 14 10.73 -4.87 -15.58
C SER A 14 10.24 -4.98 -14.13
N LEU A 15 8.97 -4.72 -13.90
CA LEU A 15 8.32 -4.79 -12.59
C LEU A 15 7.36 -5.98 -12.46
N ASN A 16 7.16 -6.76 -13.51
CA ASN A 16 6.27 -7.93 -13.49
C ASN A 16 6.76 -9.05 -14.40
N ASP A 17 6.23 -10.26 -14.19
CA ASP A 17 6.60 -11.45 -14.96
C ASP A 17 6.28 -11.33 -16.44
N ASP A 18 5.22 -10.59 -16.80
CA ASP A 18 4.76 -10.43 -18.19
C ASP A 18 5.58 -9.38 -18.96
N ASN A 19 6.48 -8.67 -18.30
CA ASN A 19 7.26 -7.58 -18.89
C ASN A 19 6.38 -6.52 -19.58
N THR A 20 5.32 -6.11 -18.89
CA THR A 20 4.37 -5.09 -19.36
C THR A 20 4.45 -3.80 -18.58
N VAL A 21 5.03 -3.85 -17.37
CA VAL A 21 5.23 -2.70 -16.49
C VAL A 21 6.72 -2.48 -16.28
N PHE A 22 7.18 -1.26 -16.51
CA PHE A 22 8.59 -0.91 -16.41
C PHE A 22 8.81 0.36 -15.60
N ASP A 23 9.82 0.35 -14.76
CA ASP A 23 10.45 1.58 -14.27
C ASP A 23 11.61 1.96 -15.19
N LEU A 24 11.70 3.24 -15.48
CA LEU A 24 12.78 3.79 -16.29
C LEU A 24 13.00 5.26 -15.93
N GLU A 25 14.07 5.82 -16.44
CA GLU A 25 14.25 7.26 -16.48
C GLU A 25 14.15 7.72 -17.94
N MET A 26 13.39 8.78 -18.17
CA MET A 26 13.26 9.39 -19.48
C MET A 26 13.85 10.81 -19.48
N ASN A 27 14.48 11.19 -20.59
CA ASN A 27 14.98 12.55 -20.79
C ASN A 27 13.84 13.43 -21.32
N HIS A 28 13.14 14.08 -20.39
CA HIS A 28 12.03 14.95 -20.72
C HIS A 28 12.53 16.28 -21.29
N PRO A 29 11.98 16.79 -22.41
CA PRO A 29 12.49 18.00 -23.05
C PRO A 29 12.51 19.24 -22.17
N GLU A 30 11.61 19.33 -21.20
CA GLU A 30 11.49 20.47 -20.29
C GLU A 30 12.17 20.24 -18.94
N PHE A 31 12.12 19.00 -18.41
CA PHE A 31 12.55 18.69 -17.03
C PHE A 31 13.85 17.89 -16.96
N GLY A 32 14.41 17.47 -18.10
CA GLY A 32 15.59 16.59 -18.12
C GLY A 32 15.27 15.17 -17.68
N TRP A 33 16.21 14.51 -17.03
CA TRP A 33 16.03 13.13 -16.58
C TRP A 33 15.07 13.04 -15.42
N ILE A 34 13.91 12.40 -15.65
CA ILE A 34 12.88 12.15 -14.63
C ILE A 34 12.53 10.67 -14.57
N PRO A 35 12.20 10.16 -13.37
CA PRO A 35 11.71 8.80 -13.23
C PRO A 35 10.30 8.66 -13.81
N TYR A 36 10.03 7.53 -14.42
CA TYR A 36 8.73 7.22 -14.99
C TYR A 36 8.41 5.74 -14.85
N THR A 37 7.17 5.44 -14.43
CA THR A 37 6.65 4.07 -14.43
C THR A 37 5.69 3.89 -15.59
N LEU A 38 6.10 3.11 -16.57
CA LEU A 38 5.28 2.78 -17.73
C LEU A 38 4.29 1.66 -17.37
N ARG A 39 3.00 1.90 -17.61
CA ARG A 39 1.92 0.93 -17.45
C ARG A 39 1.07 0.86 -18.69
N PRO A 40 0.60 -0.34 -19.12
CA PRO A 40 -0.18 -0.48 -20.36
C PRO A 40 -1.54 0.21 -20.32
N ASP A 41 -2.09 0.41 -19.13
CA ASP A 41 -3.41 1.00 -18.86
C ASP A 41 -3.35 2.45 -18.34
N ASP A 42 -2.19 3.11 -18.46
CA ASP A 42 -2.03 4.49 -18.00
C ASP A 42 -2.89 5.44 -18.86
N PRO A 43 -3.83 6.17 -18.25
CA PRO A 43 -4.68 7.12 -18.95
C PRO A 43 -3.94 8.42 -19.36
N ASP A 44 -2.74 8.65 -18.84
CA ASP A 44 -1.95 9.82 -19.16
C ASP A 44 -1.36 9.72 -20.58
N GLY A 45 -1.95 10.48 -21.50
CA GLY A 45 -1.50 10.56 -22.88
C GLY A 45 -0.38 11.58 -23.16
N SER A 46 0.23 12.16 -22.13
CA SER A 46 1.29 13.18 -22.29
C SER A 46 2.57 12.62 -22.89
N VAL A 47 2.84 11.33 -22.68
CA VAL A 47 3.96 10.59 -23.29
C VAL A 47 3.42 9.34 -23.99
N SER A 48 4.06 8.94 -25.09
CA SER A 48 3.68 7.73 -25.81
C SER A 48 4.29 6.49 -25.14
N ASN A 49 3.46 5.70 -24.47
CA ASN A 49 3.88 4.40 -23.90
C ASN A 49 4.36 3.42 -24.99
N GLU A 50 3.74 3.46 -26.18
CA GLU A 50 4.15 2.66 -27.33
C GLU A 50 5.56 2.99 -27.79
N ASP A 51 5.89 4.29 -27.89
CA ASP A 51 7.22 4.74 -28.25
C ASP A 51 8.26 4.36 -27.18
N LEU A 52 7.93 4.51 -25.91
CA LEU A 52 8.79 4.10 -24.79
C LEU A 52 9.03 2.58 -24.80
N LEU A 53 8.02 1.76 -25.05
CA LEU A 53 8.16 0.31 -25.17
C LEU A 53 9.09 -0.06 -26.31
N SER A 54 8.97 0.61 -27.45
CA SER A 54 9.87 0.43 -28.61
C SER A 54 11.31 0.79 -28.28
N MET A 55 11.54 1.84 -27.51
CA MET A 55 12.87 2.27 -27.05
C MET A 55 13.46 1.30 -26.03
N ILE A 56 12.65 0.73 -25.13
CA ILE A 56 13.09 -0.30 -24.19
C ILE A 56 13.54 -1.55 -24.94
N GLY A 57 12.74 -2.03 -25.91
CA GLY A 57 13.02 -3.23 -26.67
C GLY A 57 13.32 -4.43 -25.77
N SER A 58 14.51 -5.00 -25.91
CA SER A 58 15.03 -6.08 -25.07
C SER A 58 16.06 -5.60 -24.02
N ASN A 59 16.31 -4.30 -23.96
CA ASN A 59 17.34 -3.72 -23.10
C ASN A 59 16.75 -3.21 -21.78
N TYR A 60 16.46 -4.15 -20.89
CA TYR A 60 15.97 -3.85 -19.54
C TYR A 60 16.47 -4.88 -18.54
N ALA A 61 16.57 -4.47 -17.28
CA ALA A 61 16.84 -5.39 -16.17
C ALA A 61 15.62 -6.31 -15.95
N ALA A 62 15.87 -7.60 -15.82
CA ALA A 62 14.83 -8.61 -15.60
C ALA A 62 14.06 -8.35 -14.30
N TYR A 63 12.80 -8.74 -14.30
CA TYR A 63 12.00 -8.75 -13.07
C TYR A 63 12.58 -9.74 -12.07
N VAL A 64 12.74 -9.28 -10.85
CA VAL A 64 13.13 -10.11 -9.71
C VAL A 64 11.93 -10.17 -8.77
N PRO A 65 11.24 -11.32 -8.66
CA PRO A 65 10.12 -11.45 -7.73
C PRO A 65 10.60 -11.28 -6.29
N PRO A 66 9.75 -10.74 -5.39
CA PRO A 66 10.09 -10.63 -3.99
C PRO A 66 10.33 -12.02 -3.38
N THR A 67 11.28 -12.12 -2.49
CA THR A 67 11.53 -13.34 -1.72
C THR A 67 10.38 -13.61 -0.76
N SER A 68 10.24 -14.86 -0.29
CA SER A 68 9.24 -15.22 0.73
C SER A 68 9.39 -14.37 2.00
N GLU A 69 10.63 -14.06 2.39
CA GLU A 69 10.91 -13.21 3.56
C GLU A 69 10.42 -11.78 3.35
N GLU A 70 10.65 -11.20 2.17
CA GLU A 70 10.17 -9.86 1.81
C GLU A 70 8.65 -9.78 1.76
N VAL A 71 7.99 -10.82 1.24
CA VAL A 71 6.52 -10.92 1.21
C VAL A 71 5.97 -10.96 2.64
N ILE A 72 6.54 -11.80 3.51
CA ILE A 72 6.13 -11.90 4.92
C ILE A 72 6.36 -10.57 5.65
N ALA A 73 7.52 -9.94 5.47
CA ALA A 73 7.83 -8.66 6.09
C ALA A 73 6.83 -7.56 5.71
N ARG A 74 6.42 -7.52 4.44
CA ARG A 74 5.38 -6.60 3.96
C ARG A 74 4.03 -6.89 4.61
N GLN A 75 3.61 -8.15 4.66
CA GLN A 75 2.36 -8.56 5.31
C GLN A 75 2.35 -8.19 6.79
N VAL A 76 3.46 -8.36 7.50
CA VAL A 76 3.62 -7.92 8.90
C VAL A 76 3.43 -6.42 9.02
N ALA A 77 4.05 -5.63 8.15
CA ALA A 77 3.95 -4.17 8.17
C ALA A 77 2.51 -3.71 7.89
N GLU A 78 1.86 -4.26 6.87
CA GLU A 78 0.47 -3.97 6.51
C GLU A 78 -0.50 -4.31 7.65
N ALA A 79 -0.33 -5.47 8.27
CA ALA A 79 -1.16 -5.90 9.39
C ALA A 79 -1.02 -4.99 10.62
N ARG A 80 0.20 -4.55 10.92
CA ARG A 80 0.45 -3.60 12.01
C ARG A 80 -0.14 -2.23 11.70
N GLU A 81 -0.01 -1.76 10.48
CA GLU A 81 -0.60 -0.48 10.06
C GLU A 81 -2.12 -0.51 10.16
N GLU A 82 -2.76 -1.59 9.69
CA GLU A 82 -4.21 -1.78 9.81
C GLU A 82 -4.66 -1.82 11.29
N ARG A 83 -3.96 -2.54 12.16
CA ARG A 83 -4.21 -2.53 13.61
C ARG A 83 -4.13 -1.12 14.17
N ASP A 84 -3.08 -0.40 13.86
CA ASP A 84 -2.83 0.94 14.38
C ASP A 84 -3.87 1.94 13.82
N ARG A 85 -4.31 1.74 12.58
CA ARG A 85 -5.42 2.50 11.99
C ARG A 85 -6.72 2.28 12.77
N GLN A 86 -7.06 1.04 13.09
CA GLN A 86 -8.26 0.73 13.86
C GLN A 86 -8.18 1.30 15.29
N LEU A 87 -7.02 1.23 15.92
CA LEU A 87 -6.82 1.88 17.23
C LEU A 87 -7.07 3.39 17.16
N ARG A 88 -6.46 4.08 16.22
CA ARG A 88 -6.60 5.54 16.07
C ARG A 88 -8.02 5.97 15.68
N GLN A 89 -8.67 5.24 14.80
CA GLN A 89 -9.97 5.63 14.26
C GLN A 89 -11.14 5.23 15.15
N ASN A 90 -11.05 4.06 15.79
CA ASN A 90 -12.17 3.50 16.53
C ASN A 90 -12.00 3.57 18.04
N VAL A 91 -10.83 3.22 18.56
CA VAL A 91 -10.60 3.09 20.01
C VAL A 91 -10.27 4.42 20.65
N ASP A 92 -9.27 5.13 20.14
CA ASP A 92 -8.78 6.37 20.76
C ASP A 92 -9.87 7.43 20.93
N PRO A 93 -10.78 7.68 19.97
CA PRO A 93 -11.86 8.65 20.15
C PRO A 93 -12.85 8.27 21.26
N MET A 94 -12.95 7.00 21.60
CA MET A 94 -13.83 6.51 22.68
C MET A 94 -13.16 6.62 24.03
N VAL A 95 -11.92 6.14 24.15
CA VAL A 95 -11.23 6.02 25.45
C VAL A 95 -10.56 7.30 25.90
N SER A 96 -10.20 8.20 24.98
CA SER A 96 -9.56 9.48 25.31
C SER A 96 -10.53 10.58 25.68
N ASN A 97 -11.81 10.44 25.34
CA ASN A 97 -12.85 11.39 25.70
C ASN A 97 -13.58 10.90 26.96
N SER A 98 -13.25 11.52 28.10
CA SER A 98 -13.79 11.11 29.38
C SER A 98 -15.33 11.24 29.49
N LEU A 99 -15.92 12.25 28.88
CA LEU A 99 -17.38 12.40 28.87
C LEU A 99 -18.05 11.26 28.10
N ARG A 100 -17.51 10.96 26.90
CA ARG A 100 -18.02 9.91 26.06
C ARG A 100 -17.86 8.53 26.72
N TRP A 101 -16.72 8.30 27.36
CA TRP A 101 -16.44 7.06 28.08
C TRP A 101 -17.36 6.87 29.28
N ASN A 102 -17.63 7.95 30.03
CA ASN A 102 -18.51 7.91 31.22
C ASN A 102 -19.99 7.68 30.88
N ASP A 103 -20.42 8.06 29.65
CA ASP A 103 -21.77 7.81 29.18
C ASP A 103 -22.02 6.33 28.81
N LEU A 104 -20.97 5.52 28.68
CA LEU A 104 -21.08 4.09 28.40
C LEU A 104 -21.50 3.31 29.65
N THR A 105 -22.28 2.25 29.45
CA THR A 105 -22.52 1.24 30.48
C THR A 105 -21.25 0.43 30.78
N ASP A 106 -21.22 -0.26 31.88
CA ASP A 106 -20.08 -1.13 32.24
C ASP A 106 -19.87 -2.26 31.20
N GLU A 107 -20.95 -2.79 30.68
CA GLU A 107 -20.90 -3.80 29.59
C GLU A 107 -20.28 -3.21 28.32
N GLN A 108 -20.68 -2.01 27.92
CA GLN A 108 -20.14 -1.34 26.75
C GLN A 108 -18.65 -0.99 26.92
N ARG A 109 -18.23 -0.54 28.11
CA ARG A 109 -16.81 -0.32 28.42
C ARG A 109 -16.00 -1.61 28.31
N THR A 110 -16.53 -2.72 28.81
CA THR A 110 -15.90 -4.03 28.70
C THR A 110 -15.73 -4.44 27.23
N MET A 111 -16.75 -4.26 26.39
CA MET A 111 -16.66 -4.57 24.95
C MET A 111 -15.58 -3.73 24.26
N TRP A 112 -15.44 -2.47 24.60
CA TRP A 112 -14.38 -1.61 24.05
C TRP A 112 -12.98 -1.99 24.52
N GLN A 113 -12.86 -2.41 25.79
CA GLN A 113 -11.61 -2.91 26.34
C GLN A 113 -11.20 -4.23 25.68
N GLU A 114 -12.15 -5.15 25.44
CA GLU A 114 -11.90 -6.41 24.74
C GLU A 114 -11.51 -6.17 23.28
N TYR A 115 -12.18 -5.26 22.58
CA TYR A 115 -11.84 -4.86 21.22
C TYR A 115 -10.41 -4.32 21.12
N ARG A 116 -10.07 -3.39 22.03
CA ARG A 116 -8.69 -2.84 22.10
C ARG A 116 -7.66 -3.92 22.41
N THR A 117 -7.93 -4.77 23.38
CA THR A 117 -7.03 -5.88 23.75
C THR A 117 -6.85 -6.86 22.59
N GLY A 118 -7.93 -7.18 21.89
CA GLY A 118 -7.89 -8.01 20.69
C GLY A 118 -7.02 -7.42 19.59
N LEU A 119 -7.14 -6.11 19.33
CA LEU A 119 -6.28 -5.42 18.36
C LEU A 119 -4.80 -5.45 18.76
N LEU A 120 -4.49 -5.17 20.01
CA LEU A 120 -3.11 -5.24 20.52
C LEU A 120 -2.53 -6.65 20.47
N GLY A 121 -3.38 -7.68 20.58
CA GLY A 121 -3.02 -9.09 20.50
C GLY A 121 -2.86 -9.64 19.08
N VAL A 122 -3.20 -8.89 18.03
CA VAL A 122 -3.12 -9.36 16.64
C VAL A 122 -1.74 -9.94 16.29
N PRO A 123 -0.60 -9.28 16.63
CA PRO A 123 0.71 -9.84 16.29
C PRO A 123 1.09 -11.14 17.00
N GLN A 124 0.36 -11.53 18.06
CA GLN A 124 0.58 -12.76 18.80
C GLN A 124 -0.30 -13.93 18.34
N GLN A 125 -1.19 -13.71 17.39
CA GLN A 125 -2.02 -14.79 16.84
C GLN A 125 -1.16 -15.80 16.08
N SER A 126 -1.50 -17.09 16.21
CA SER A 126 -0.75 -18.18 15.56
C SER A 126 -0.75 -18.11 14.03
N GLY A 127 -1.77 -17.52 13.43
CA GLY A 127 -1.89 -17.33 11.99
C GLY A 127 -1.27 -16.02 11.45
N PHE A 128 -0.73 -15.17 12.32
CA PHE A 128 -0.12 -13.90 11.92
C PHE A 128 1.16 -14.13 11.08
N PRO A 129 1.39 -13.37 10.01
CA PRO A 129 0.54 -12.30 9.43
C PRO A 129 -0.45 -12.77 8.36
N GLN A 130 -0.45 -14.04 7.97
CA GLN A 130 -1.21 -14.53 6.79
C GLN A 130 -2.69 -14.78 7.11
N ASN A 131 -2.98 -15.23 8.31
CA ASN A 131 -4.33 -15.52 8.79
C ASN A 131 -4.61 -14.75 10.07
N ILE A 132 -5.24 -13.59 9.95
CA ILE A 132 -5.55 -12.73 11.07
C ILE A 132 -7.06 -12.80 11.37
N ASN A 133 -7.38 -13.12 12.62
CA ASN A 133 -8.73 -12.99 13.13
C ASN A 133 -8.90 -11.59 13.73
N TRP A 134 -9.43 -10.66 12.93
CA TRP A 134 -9.63 -9.29 13.35
C TRP A 134 -10.77 -9.17 14.35
N PRO A 135 -10.57 -8.47 15.50
CA PRO A 135 -11.66 -8.21 16.43
C PRO A 135 -12.76 -7.37 15.78
N THR A 136 -13.99 -7.64 16.16
CA THR A 136 -15.16 -6.89 15.68
C THR A 136 -15.38 -5.65 16.53
N ILE A 137 -15.55 -4.49 15.87
CA ILE A 137 -15.90 -3.25 16.55
C ILE A 137 -17.24 -3.41 17.28
N PRO A 138 -17.38 -2.92 18.53
CA PRO A 138 -18.65 -2.94 19.24
C PRO A 138 -19.77 -2.24 18.49
N ASP A 139 -20.95 -2.85 18.41
CA ASP A 139 -22.10 -2.31 17.71
C ASP A 139 -22.63 -1.02 18.33
N GLY A 140 -23.18 -0.13 17.49
CA GLY A 140 -23.85 1.09 17.91
C GLY A 140 -22.96 2.34 18.01
N TYR A 141 -21.67 2.26 17.65
CA TYR A 141 -20.70 3.36 17.82
C TYR A 141 -19.99 3.77 16.51
N ARG A 142 -20.64 3.55 15.40
CA ARG A 142 -20.16 4.03 14.08
C ARG A 142 -20.55 5.49 13.83
#